data_a3f666c91cada6bd3d617da9b000539f
#
_entry.id   a3f666c91cada6bd3d617da9b000539f
#
_cell.length_a   1.000
_cell.length_b   1.000
_cell.length_c   1.000
_cell.angle_alpha   90.00
_cell.angle_beta   90.00
_cell.angle_gamma   90.00
#
_symmetry.space_group_name_H-M   'P 1'
#
loop_
_entity.id
_entity.type
_entity.pdbx_description
1 polymer ?
#
loop_
_entity_poly.entity_id
_entity_poly.type
_entity_poly.pdbx_seq_one_letter_code
_entity_poly.pdbx_strand_id
1 'polypeptide(L)'
;MKRSTERILVTHAGSLPRPEDLWEMLIAKSNDRPYDREIFARRLRSAVAEVVKKQIDCGIDIVNDGEFGKHSFSDYARERLGGYVERAPDPDERPPAIFGRDLVDFPEYFNSKGGRAVVGRHALRFFCNVPIKYIGHAAVKTDIENFTAALQGVKVEEAFLPAVAPGTIEHRLKNEYYPNDEAYVYALADAMHEEYKAIVDAGFILQIDDPDLADGWQLNSHMSVSEYRKFAELRIDALNHALSDIPQERVRFHMCWGSYHGPHKYDIPLRDIVDLILKVRAESYSIEASNPRHEHEWRVWEEVKLPEGKVLVPGVAGHYSDFIEHPEAIAERLVKYAKLVGRENVMAGTDCGLGTRVGHPKITWAKFEAMAEGARLATKQLWGR
;
A
#
# COMPACT_ATOMS: atom_id res chain seq x y z
N MET A 1 15.79 -9.50 4.63
CA MET A 1 15.50 -8.05 4.78
C MET A 1 16.38 -7.46 5.88
N LYS A 2 16.82 -6.20 5.76
CA LYS A 2 17.56 -5.46 6.81
C LYS A 2 16.71 -5.28 8.06
N ARG A 3 17.38 -5.12 9.21
CA ARG A 3 16.73 -4.93 10.52
C ARG A 3 17.39 -3.76 11.25
N SER A 4 16.69 -3.19 12.20
CA SER A 4 17.15 -2.07 13.04
C SER A 4 18.16 -2.52 14.12
N THR A 5 19.29 -3.09 13.72
CA THR A 5 20.26 -3.67 14.66
C THR A 5 21.09 -2.64 15.43
N GLU A 6 21.36 -1.50 14.81
CA GLU A 6 22.16 -0.42 15.41
C GLU A 6 21.40 0.88 15.61
N ARG A 7 20.35 1.08 14.84
CA ARG A 7 19.46 2.25 14.83
C ARG A 7 18.11 1.87 14.27
N ILE A 8 17.09 2.67 14.52
CA ILE A 8 15.81 2.56 13.81
C ILE A 8 16.03 2.91 12.34
N LEU A 9 15.73 1.98 11.44
CA LEU A 9 15.70 2.21 10.01
C LEU A 9 14.40 2.93 9.60
N VAL A 10 14.48 3.74 8.55
CA VAL A 10 13.38 4.58 8.08
C VAL A 10 12.95 4.16 6.67
N THR A 11 11.65 3.97 6.48
CA THR A 11 11.03 3.61 5.21
C THR A 11 9.67 4.30 5.07
N HIS A 12 8.87 3.93 4.07
CA HIS A 12 7.51 4.46 3.86
C HIS A 12 6.63 3.45 3.09
N ALA A 13 5.33 3.75 2.91
CA ALA A 13 4.39 2.81 2.31
C ALA A 13 4.37 2.77 0.77
N GLY A 14 5.03 3.70 0.07
CA GLY A 14 5.18 3.59 -1.40
C GLY A 14 4.89 4.88 -2.16
N SER A 15 3.64 5.20 -2.44
CA SER A 15 3.27 6.31 -3.32
C SER A 15 3.78 7.67 -2.84
N LEU A 16 4.45 8.41 -3.75
CA LEU A 16 5.05 9.72 -3.50
C LEU A 16 4.48 10.79 -4.47
N PRO A 17 4.59 12.09 -4.12
CA PRO A 17 4.10 13.17 -4.97
C PRO A 17 4.80 13.20 -6.33
N ARG A 18 4.03 13.01 -7.38
CA ARG A 18 4.51 13.03 -8.77
C ARG A 18 4.70 14.47 -9.25
N PRO A 19 5.72 14.74 -10.08
CA PRO A 19 5.79 16.00 -10.84
C PRO A 19 4.53 16.19 -11.70
N GLU A 20 4.04 17.42 -11.79
CA GLU A 20 2.78 17.73 -12.47
C GLU A 20 2.83 17.34 -13.98
N ASP A 21 3.93 17.63 -14.65
CA ASP A 21 4.15 17.25 -16.04
C ASP A 21 4.09 15.74 -16.30
N LEU A 22 4.64 14.95 -15.38
CA LEU A 22 4.54 13.49 -15.43
C LEU A 22 3.11 13.01 -15.13
N TRP A 23 2.44 13.63 -14.15
CA TRP A 23 1.07 13.29 -13.79
C TRP A 23 0.10 13.52 -14.94
N GLU A 24 0.22 14.63 -15.67
CA GLU A 24 -0.61 14.91 -16.86
C GLU A 24 -0.45 13.83 -17.94
N MET A 25 0.77 13.38 -18.20
CA MET A 25 1.03 12.29 -19.16
C MET A 25 0.49 10.94 -18.68
N LEU A 26 0.61 10.63 -17.38
CA LEU A 26 0.02 9.41 -16.81
C LEU A 26 -1.50 9.39 -16.93
N ILE A 27 -2.16 10.51 -16.64
CA ILE A 27 -3.62 10.64 -16.81
C ILE A 27 -4.02 10.57 -18.29
N ALA A 28 -3.22 11.12 -19.20
CA ALA A 28 -3.47 10.96 -20.63
C ALA A 28 -3.37 9.50 -21.06
N LYS A 29 -2.33 8.79 -20.60
CA LYS A 29 -2.13 7.35 -20.85
C LYS A 29 -3.28 6.51 -20.29
N SER A 30 -3.68 6.72 -19.04
CA SER A 30 -4.72 5.91 -18.37
C SER A 30 -6.13 6.14 -18.92
N ASN A 31 -6.35 7.22 -19.66
CA ASN A 31 -7.62 7.55 -20.32
C ASN A 31 -7.55 7.40 -21.86
N ASP A 32 -6.58 6.64 -22.37
CA ASP A 32 -6.37 6.43 -23.81
C ASP A 32 -6.32 7.71 -24.65
N ARG A 33 -5.86 8.82 -24.03
CA ARG A 33 -5.66 10.09 -24.72
C ARG A 33 -4.26 10.16 -25.34
N PRO A 34 -4.06 10.90 -26.45
CA PRO A 34 -2.77 11.05 -27.07
C PRO A 34 -1.72 11.66 -26.10
N TYR A 35 -0.54 11.05 -26.05
CA TYR A 35 0.65 11.56 -25.39
C TYR A 35 1.91 11.12 -26.13
N ASP A 36 3.02 11.85 -25.98
CA ASP A 36 4.32 11.49 -26.56
C ASP A 36 4.98 10.40 -25.69
N ARG A 37 5.08 9.18 -26.24
CA ARG A 37 5.63 8.02 -25.53
C ARG A 37 7.12 8.15 -25.23
N GLU A 38 7.89 8.82 -26.10
CA GLU A 38 9.34 8.99 -25.88
C GLU A 38 9.60 10.06 -24.83
N ILE A 39 8.87 11.17 -24.87
CA ILE A 39 8.94 12.20 -23.83
C ILE A 39 8.54 11.60 -22.49
N PHE A 40 7.43 10.86 -22.45
CA PHE A 40 6.98 10.17 -21.23
C PHE A 40 8.06 9.24 -20.65
N ALA A 41 8.65 8.37 -21.49
CA ALA A 41 9.66 7.41 -21.03
C ALA A 41 10.92 8.12 -20.46
N ARG A 42 11.40 9.17 -21.14
CA ARG A 42 12.53 9.99 -20.63
C ARG A 42 12.18 10.70 -19.32
N ARG A 43 10.98 11.31 -19.26
CA ARG A 43 10.54 12.05 -18.07
C ARG A 43 10.31 11.12 -16.87
N LEU A 44 9.69 9.96 -17.08
CA LEU A 44 9.53 8.95 -16.06
C LEU A 44 10.87 8.52 -15.47
N ARG A 45 11.84 8.20 -16.33
CA ARG A 45 13.19 7.79 -15.90
C ARG A 45 13.88 8.88 -15.07
N SER A 46 13.84 10.14 -15.48
CA SER A 46 14.42 11.23 -14.70
C SER A 46 13.69 11.46 -13.38
N ALA A 47 12.36 11.37 -13.39
CA ALA A 47 11.55 11.55 -12.19
C ALA A 47 11.82 10.47 -11.14
N VAL A 48 12.00 9.21 -11.56
CA VAL A 48 12.38 8.11 -10.64
C VAL A 48 13.77 8.37 -10.02
N ALA A 49 14.74 8.86 -10.79
CA ALA A 49 16.04 9.23 -10.24
C ALA A 49 15.95 10.42 -9.26
N GLU A 50 15.14 11.43 -9.59
CA GLU A 50 14.89 12.59 -8.74
C GLU A 50 14.24 12.19 -7.41
N VAL A 51 13.23 11.30 -7.44
CA VAL A 51 12.50 10.89 -6.22
C VAL A 51 13.33 9.97 -5.34
N VAL A 52 14.15 9.10 -5.90
CA VAL A 52 15.10 8.27 -5.12
C VAL A 52 16.08 9.16 -4.37
N LYS A 53 16.69 10.12 -5.09
CA LYS A 53 17.59 11.09 -4.46
C LYS A 53 16.89 11.89 -3.35
N LYS A 54 15.66 12.34 -3.59
CA LYS A 54 14.91 13.13 -2.62
C LYS A 54 14.57 12.33 -1.36
N GLN A 55 14.23 11.04 -1.48
CA GLN A 55 14.06 10.15 -0.33
C GLN A 55 15.34 10.07 0.52
N ILE A 56 16.48 9.84 -0.12
CA ILE A 56 17.78 9.78 0.56
C ILE A 56 18.11 11.12 1.27
N ASP A 57 17.90 12.24 0.58
CA ASP A 57 18.13 13.57 1.12
C ASP A 57 17.27 13.88 2.36
N CYS A 58 16.07 13.25 2.47
CA CYS A 58 15.19 13.35 3.62
C CYS A 58 15.48 12.30 4.71
N GLY A 59 16.50 11.44 4.56
CA GLY A 59 16.91 10.46 5.56
C GLY A 59 16.14 9.13 5.50
N ILE A 60 15.53 8.79 4.35
CA ILE A 60 14.93 7.47 4.13
C ILE A 60 16.04 6.45 3.81
N ASP A 61 16.04 5.33 4.51
CA ASP A 61 17.03 4.26 4.40
C ASP A 61 16.63 3.19 3.37
N ILE A 62 15.34 2.89 3.31
CA ILE A 62 14.76 1.88 2.43
C ILE A 62 13.82 2.58 1.47
N VAL A 63 14.24 2.73 0.23
CA VAL A 63 13.61 3.59 -0.79
C VAL A 63 12.81 2.81 -1.82
N ASN A 64 11.95 3.52 -2.57
CA ASN A 64 11.26 2.97 -3.74
C ASN A 64 11.26 3.95 -4.92
N ASP A 65 10.61 3.56 -6.02
CA ASP A 65 10.45 4.35 -7.24
C ASP A 65 9.37 5.45 -7.17
N GLY A 66 8.73 5.63 -5.99
CA GLY A 66 7.61 6.55 -5.78
C GLY A 66 6.30 6.12 -6.44
N GLU A 67 6.26 4.95 -7.06
CA GLU A 67 5.17 4.46 -7.91
C GLU A 67 4.93 5.38 -9.13
N PHE A 68 5.98 6.00 -9.64
CA PHE A 68 5.85 7.02 -10.68
C PHE A 68 5.43 6.47 -12.03
N GLY A 69 5.62 5.17 -12.28
CA GLY A 69 5.12 4.46 -13.47
C GLY A 69 3.62 4.13 -13.44
N LYS A 70 2.97 4.27 -12.27
CA LYS A 70 1.58 3.89 -12.00
C LYS A 70 0.72 5.12 -11.77
N HIS A 71 -0.48 5.18 -12.35
CA HIS A 71 -1.42 6.29 -12.08
C HIS A 71 -2.17 6.10 -10.75
N SER A 72 -2.33 4.86 -10.30
CA SER A 72 -2.93 4.47 -9.02
C SER A 72 -2.26 3.21 -8.50
N PHE A 73 -2.19 3.03 -7.18
CA PHE A 73 -1.58 1.85 -6.55
C PHE A 73 -2.32 0.53 -6.89
N SER A 74 -3.60 0.58 -7.22
CA SER A 74 -4.43 -0.59 -7.52
C SER A 74 -4.94 -0.62 -8.96
N ASP A 75 -5.36 0.54 -9.51
CA ASP A 75 -5.96 0.57 -10.83
C ASP A 75 -4.96 0.27 -11.96
N TYR A 76 -3.64 0.37 -11.70
CA TYR A 76 -2.61 -0.03 -12.65
C TYR A 76 -2.69 -1.52 -13.00
N ALA A 77 -3.27 -2.36 -12.13
CA ALA A 77 -3.47 -3.78 -12.40
C ALA A 77 -4.31 -4.02 -13.66
N ARG A 78 -5.24 -3.12 -13.97
CA ARG A 78 -6.05 -3.18 -15.21
C ARG A 78 -5.19 -3.09 -16.48
N GLU A 79 -4.07 -2.37 -16.43
CA GLU A 79 -3.13 -2.26 -17.55
C GLU A 79 -2.25 -3.51 -17.67
N ARG A 80 -2.18 -4.34 -16.63
CA ARG A 80 -1.28 -5.51 -16.51
C ARG A 80 -2.01 -6.85 -16.55
N LEU A 81 -3.34 -6.83 -16.45
CA LEU A 81 -4.18 -8.02 -16.49
C LEU A 81 -5.09 -8.00 -17.72
N GLY A 82 -5.03 -9.05 -18.52
CA GLY A 82 -6.02 -9.33 -19.57
C GLY A 82 -7.19 -10.13 -19.00
N GLY A 83 -8.32 -10.13 -19.73
CA GLY A 83 -9.51 -10.85 -19.33
C GLY A 83 -10.67 -9.96 -18.86
N TYR A 84 -10.53 -8.66 -19.03
CA TYR A 84 -11.54 -7.66 -18.63
C TYR A 84 -12.13 -6.93 -19.81
N VAL A 85 -13.41 -6.59 -19.67
CA VAL A 85 -14.11 -5.62 -20.52
C VAL A 85 -14.57 -4.44 -19.68
N GLU A 86 -14.48 -3.25 -20.25
CA GLU A 86 -15.01 -2.03 -19.66
C GLU A 86 -16.40 -1.76 -20.23
N ARG A 87 -17.39 -1.63 -19.36
CA ARG A 87 -18.76 -1.28 -19.74
C ARG A 87 -19.49 -0.53 -18.63
N ALA A 88 -20.61 0.10 -18.99
CA ALA A 88 -21.51 0.65 -17.98
C ALA A 88 -22.07 -0.50 -17.12
N PRO A 89 -22.23 -0.29 -15.80
CA PRO A 89 -22.94 -1.24 -14.95
C PRO A 89 -24.39 -1.36 -15.38
N ASP A 90 -25.01 -2.52 -15.10
CA ASP A 90 -26.43 -2.70 -15.34
C ASP A 90 -27.25 -1.71 -14.50
N PRO A 91 -28.42 -1.23 -14.99
CA PRO A 91 -29.23 -0.23 -14.28
C PRO A 91 -29.61 -0.63 -12.85
N ASP A 92 -29.78 -1.92 -12.59
CA ASP A 92 -30.14 -2.49 -11.28
C ASP A 92 -28.92 -2.82 -10.44
N GLU A 93 -27.70 -2.67 -10.97
CA GLU A 93 -26.47 -2.96 -10.26
C GLU A 93 -26.15 -1.82 -9.28
N ARG A 94 -26.25 -2.13 -7.99
CA ARG A 94 -25.87 -1.17 -6.96
C ARG A 94 -24.36 -0.88 -7.06
N PRO A 95 -23.97 0.42 -6.99
CA PRO A 95 -22.55 0.75 -6.85
C PRO A 95 -22.00 0.04 -5.62
N PRO A 96 -20.74 -0.47 -5.66
CA PRO A 96 -20.10 -0.96 -4.45
C PRO A 96 -20.20 0.11 -3.37
N ALA A 97 -20.68 -0.29 -2.20
CA ALA A 97 -20.78 0.62 -1.06
C ALA A 97 -19.39 0.78 -0.45
N ILE A 98 -18.52 1.57 -1.10
CA ILE A 98 -17.11 1.74 -0.71
C ILE A 98 -16.96 2.17 0.77
N PHE A 99 -18.03 2.64 1.42
CA PHE A 99 -18.04 3.06 2.83
C PHE A 99 -19.33 2.59 3.52
N GLY A 100 -19.73 1.35 3.26
CA GLY A 100 -21.05 0.85 3.57
C GLY A 100 -21.48 1.00 5.02
N ARG A 101 -20.59 0.78 5.97
CA ARG A 101 -20.89 0.92 7.41
C ARG A 101 -20.98 2.38 7.84
N ASP A 102 -20.00 3.18 7.47
CA ASP A 102 -19.96 4.61 7.80
C ASP A 102 -21.05 5.40 7.04
N LEU A 103 -21.38 4.97 5.82
CA LEU A 103 -22.42 5.59 5.00
C LEU A 103 -23.80 5.57 5.69
N VAL A 104 -24.09 4.55 6.50
CA VAL A 104 -25.37 4.44 7.24
C VAL A 104 -25.54 5.58 8.24
N ASP A 105 -24.46 5.93 8.96
CA ASP A 105 -24.51 6.97 9.99
C ASP A 105 -24.24 8.38 9.46
N PHE A 106 -23.53 8.49 8.33
CA PHE A 106 -23.09 9.78 7.78
C PHE A 106 -23.48 10.00 6.31
N PRO A 107 -24.75 9.75 5.92
CA PRO A 107 -25.15 9.84 4.52
C PRO A 107 -24.99 11.26 3.94
N GLU A 108 -25.19 12.30 4.74
CA GLU A 108 -25.03 13.70 4.31
C GLU A 108 -23.58 14.02 3.99
N TYR A 109 -22.62 13.50 4.78
CA TYR A 109 -21.21 13.65 4.51
C TYR A 109 -20.82 13.07 3.16
N PHE A 110 -21.18 11.80 2.90
CA PHE A 110 -20.84 11.11 1.65
C PHE A 110 -21.58 11.68 0.42
N ASN A 111 -22.74 12.32 0.62
CA ASN A 111 -23.46 13.01 -0.44
C ASN A 111 -23.00 14.47 -0.65
N SER A 112 -22.19 15.03 0.25
CA SER A 112 -21.61 16.36 0.13
C SER A 112 -20.53 16.41 -0.96
N LYS A 113 -20.09 17.63 -1.32
CA LYS A 113 -18.98 17.81 -2.27
C LYS A 113 -17.69 17.15 -1.78
N GLY A 114 -17.39 17.21 -0.47
CA GLY A 114 -16.25 16.57 0.15
C GLY A 114 -16.32 15.05 0.08
N GLY A 115 -17.46 14.46 0.45
CA GLY A 115 -17.71 13.03 0.37
C GLY A 115 -17.72 12.48 -1.08
N ARG A 116 -18.24 13.27 -2.03
CA ARG A 116 -18.25 12.89 -3.46
C ARG A 116 -16.84 12.82 -4.08
N ALA A 117 -15.91 13.61 -3.59
CA ALA A 117 -14.51 13.55 -4.02
C ALA A 117 -13.85 12.23 -3.58
N VAL A 118 -14.36 11.63 -2.50
CA VAL A 118 -13.91 10.34 -1.95
C VAL A 118 -14.54 9.16 -2.69
N VAL A 119 -15.83 9.27 -3.02
CA VAL A 119 -16.60 8.27 -3.79
C VAL A 119 -16.46 8.55 -5.28
N GLY A 120 -15.29 8.30 -5.88
CA GLY A 120 -15.09 8.47 -7.32
C GLY A 120 -16.21 7.76 -8.11
N ARG A 121 -17.04 8.53 -8.84
CA ARG A 121 -18.06 7.98 -9.71
C ARG A 121 -17.40 7.54 -11.01
N HIS A 122 -16.93 6.30 -11.06
CA HIS A 122 -16.61 5.71 -12.34
C HIS A 122 -17.90 5.40 -13.09
N ALA A 123 -18.11 6.09 -14.19
CA ALA A 123 -19.26 5.83 -15.09
C ALA A 123 -19.18 4.44 -15.74
N LEU A 124 -17.98 3.87 -15.80
CA LEU A 124 -17.68 2.57 -16.37
C LEU A 124 -17.03 1.67 -15.30
N ARG A 125 -17.25 0.36 -15.45
CA ARG A 125 -16.66 -0.66 -14.58
C ARG A 125 -16.01 -1.76 -15.41
N PHE A 126 -15.14 -2.51 -14.77
CA PHE A 126 -14.40 -3.60 -15.37
C PHE A 126 -14.97 -4.93 -14.91
N PHE A 127 -15.26 -5.79 -15.89
CA PHE A 127 -15.86 -7.10 -15.69
C PHE A 127 -14.96 -8.17 -16.28
N CYS A 128 -14.62 -9.17 -15.47
CA CYS A 128 -13.90 -10.36 -15.91
C CYS A 128 -14.89 -11.29 -16.64
N ASN A 129 -14.78 -11.42 -17.96
CA ASN A 129 -15.67 -12.23 -18.78
C ASN A 129 -14.96 -13.36 -19.54
N VAL A 130 -13.65 -13.47 -19.44
CA VAL A 130 -12.81 -14.56 -19.96
C VAL A 130 -11.66 -14.83 -18.97
N PRO A 131 -10.87 -15.92 -19.13
CA PRO A 131 -9.77 -16.23 -18.23
C PRO A 131 -8.78 -15.07 -18.08
N ILE A 132 -8.42 -14.78 -16.82
CA ILE A 132 -7.40 -13.79 -16.49
C ILE A 132 -6.03 -14.27 -16.97
N LYS A 133 -5.23 -13.34 -17.47
CA LYS A 133 -3.83 -13.54 -17.84
C LYS A 133 -3.01 -12.33 -17.46
N TYR A 134 -1.79 -12.55 -17.01
CA TYR A 134 -0.84 -11.46 -16.84
C TYR A 134 -0.31 -11.01 -18.20
N ILE A 135 -0.38 -9.72 -18.48
CA ILE A 135 0.08 -9.09 -19.73
C ILE A 135 1.05 -7.94 -19.47
N GLY A 136 1.42 -7.72 -18.20
CA GLY A 136 2.18 -6.57 -17.71
C GLY A 136 3.70 -6.68 -17.81
N HIS A 137 4.26 -7.70 -18.45
CA HIS A 137 5.71 -7.99 -18.47
C HIS A 137 6.57 -6.81 -18.92
N ALA A 138 6.18 -6.10 -19.97
CA ALA A 138 6.91 -4.93 -20.46
C ALA A 138 6.84 -3.75 -19.47
N ALA A 139 5.70 -3.59 -18.79
CA ALA A 139 5.51 -2.50 -17.85
C ALA A 139 6.32 -2.73 -16.56
N VAL A 140 6.26 -3.91 -15.94
CA VAL A 140 7.05 -4.24 -14.74
C VAL A 140 8.55 -4.19 -15.05
N LYS A 141 8.96 -4.65 -16.24
CA LYS A 141 10.35 -4.54 -16.69
C LYS A 141 10.80 -3.08 -16.75
N THR A 142 9.97 -2.19 -17.29
CA THR A 142 10.27 -0.75 -17.35
C THR A 142 10.42 -0.13 -15.96
N ASP A 143 9.54 -0.48 -15.00
CA ASP A 143 9.63 -0.01 -13.61
C ASP A 143 10.95 -0.48 -12.99
N ILE A 144 11.29 -1.76 -13.13
CA ILE A 144 12.54 -2.36 -12.65
C ILE A 144 13.78 -1.67 -13.25
N GLU A 145 13.81 -1.47 -14.57
CA GLU A 145 14.94 -0.84 -15.27
C GLU A 145 15.14 0.62 -14.83
N ASN A 146 14.06 1.41 -14.72
CA ASN A 146 14.13 2.79 -14.28
C ASN A 146 14.63 2.90 -12.83
N PHE A 147 14.12 2.03 -11.96
CA PHE A 147 14.51 2.03 -10.55
C PHE A 147 15.95 1.53 -10.36
N THR A 148 16.35 0.47 -11.06
CA THR A 148 17.73 -0.02 -11.07
C THR A 148 18.70 1.07 -11.52
N ALA A 149 18.35 1.83 -12.57
CA ALA A 149 19.17 2.95 -13.05
C ALA A 149 19.25 4.07 -12.02
N ALA A 150 18.16 4.38 -11.32
CA ALA A 150 18.12 5.41 -10.28
C ALA A 150 18.97 5.07 -9.05
N LEU A 151 19.20 3.78 -8.77
CA LEU A 151 20.02 3.31 -7.66
C LEU A 151 21.53 3.26 -7.97
N GLN A 152 21.91 3.46 -9.23
CA GLN A 152 23.34 3.46 -9.60
C GLN A 152 24.08 4.63 -8.95
N GLY A 153 25.12 4.30 -8.19
CA GLY A 153 25.99 5.32 -7.55
C GLY A 153 25.42 5.95 -6.28
N VAL A 154 24.26 5.51 -5.81
CA VAL A 154 23.69 5.94 -4.52
C VAL A 154 23.81 4.83 -3.46
N LYS A 155 23.88 5.24 -2.20
CA LYS A 155 23.94 4.30 -1.05
C LYS A 155 22.59 4.31 -0.32
N VAL A 156 21.95 3.15 -0.28
CA VAL A 156 20.72 2.88 0.48
C VAL A 156 20.88 1.57 1.24
N GLU A 157 20.10 1.35 2.28
CA GLU A 157 20.12 0.08 3.01
C GLU A 157 19.45 -1.04 2.19
N GLU A 158 18.27 -0.78 1.65
CA GLU A 158 17.52 -1.66 0.75
C GLU A 158 16.61 -0.84 -0.18
N ALA A 159 16.04 -1.52 -1.17
CA ALA A 159 15.09 -0.93 -2.10
C ALA A 159 13.90 -1.87 -2.31
N PHE A 160 12.68 -1.32 -2.43
CA PHE A 160 11.46 -2.10 -2.61
C PHE A 160 10.62 -1.60 -3.77
N LEU A 161 9.83 -2.50 -4.36
CA LEU A 161 8.79 -2.16 -5.33
C LEU A 161 7.44 -2.68 -4.83
N PRO A 162 6.40 -1.82 -4.77
CA PRO A 162 5.06 -2.25 -4.37
C PRO A 162 4.30 -2.90 -5.51
N ALA A 163 3.49 -3.91 -5.16
CA ALA A 163 2.52 -4.53 -6.05
C ALA A 163 1.21 -4.79 -5.27
N VAL A 164 0.08 -4.66 -5.96
CA VAL A 164 -1.24 -4.81 -5.35
C VAL A 164 -1.58 -6.29 -5.09
N ALA A 165 -2.25 -6.57 -3.96
CA ALA A 165 -2.72 -7.90 -3.59
C ALA A 165 -3.90 -8.39 -4.48
N PRO A 166 -4.04 -9.72 -4.68
CA PRO A 166 -5.19 -10.27 -5.41
C PRO A 166 -6.54 -9.90 -4.82
N GLY A 167 -6.66 -9.87 -3.48
CA GLY A 167 -7.89 -9.48 -2.77
C GLY A 167 -8.30 -8.03 -3.04
N THR A 168 -7.34 -7.11 -3.11
CA THR A 168 -7.60 -5.71 -3.49
C THR A 168 -8.04 -5.58 -4.95
N ILE A 169 -7.48 -6.38 -5.86
CA ILE A 169 -7.90 -6.39 -7.28
C ILE A 169 -9.34 -6.90 -7.39
N GLU A 170 -9.67 -7.99 -6.71
CA GLU A 170 -11.00 -8.60 -6.72
C GLU A 170 -12.11 -7.59 -6.39
N HIS A 171 -11.92 -6.73 -5.40
CA HIS A 171 -12.91 -5.73 -5.02
C HIS A 171 -13.19 -4.69 -6.10
N ARG A 172 -12.26 -4.47 -7.01
CA ARG A 172 -12.31 -3.42 -8.03
C ARG A 172 -12.73 -3.93 -9.40
N LEU A 173 -12.54 -5.22 -9.65
CA LEU A 173 -12.75 -5.88 -10.93
C LEU A 173 -13.77 -7.02 -10.74
N LYS A 174 -14.98 -6.85 -11.26
CA LYS A 174 -16.09 -7.77 -11.00
C LYS A 174 -15.95 -9.07 -11.77
N ASN A 175 -16.19 -10.19 -11.09
CA ASN A 175 -16.20 -11.52 -11.69
C ASN A 175 -17.52 -11.81 -12.40
N GLU A 176 -17.47 -12.21 -13.69
CA GLU A 176 -18.58 -12.76 -14.46
C GLU A 176 -18.19 -14.06 -15.20
N TYR A 177 -16.93 -14.52 -15.04
CA TYR A 177 -16.43 -15.70 -15.72
C TYR A 177 -16.24 -16.91 -14.80
N TYR A 178 -15.62 -16.70 -13.65
CA TYR A 178 -15.31 -17.80 -12.74
C TYR A 178 -16.53 -18.20 -11.92
N PRO A 179 -16.66 -19.50 -11.54
CA PRO A 179 -17.85 -20.02 -10.89
C PRO A 179 -18.15 -19.45 -9.50
N ASN A 180 -17.13 -18.93 -8.83
CA ASN A 180 -17.21 -18.33 -7.49
C ASN A 180 -16.01 -17.43 -7.21
N ASP A 181 -16.04 -16.71 -6.09
CA ASP A 181 -15.00 -15.77 -5.68
C ASP A 181 -13.67 -16.48 -5.38
N GLU A 182 -13.70 -17.70 -4.85
CA GLU A 182 -12.49 -18.49 -4.60
C GLU A 182 -11.72 -18.75 -5.89
N ALA A 183 -12.39 -19.30 -6.92
CA ALA A 183 -11.76 -19.56 -8.22
C ALA A 183 -11.24 -18.26 -8.86
N TYR A 184 -11.94 -17.14 -8.64
CA TYR A 184 -11.56 -15.86 -9.18
C TYR A 184 -10.32 -15.26 -8.50
N VAL A 185 -10.30 -15.23 -7.14
CA VAL A 185 -9.15 -14.68 -6.42
C VAL A 185 -7.89 -15.50 -6.60
N TYR A 186 -8.00 -16.83 -6.76
CA TYR A 186 -6.84 -17.68 -7.09
C TYR A 186 -6.35 -17.44 -8.52
N ALA A 187 -7.23 -17.21 -9.49
CA ALA A 187 -6.81 -16.84 -10.84
C ALA A 187 -6.10 -15.47 -10.88
N LEU A 188 -6.53 -14.52 -10.05
CA LEU A 188 -5.80 -13.25 -9.84
C LEU A 188 -4.43 -13.50 -9.19
N ALA A 189 -4.36 -14.39 -8.20
CA ALA A 189 -3.14 -14.78 -7.52
C ALA A 189 -2.12 -15.39 -8.49
N ASP A 190 -2.54 -16.33 -9.35
CA ASP A 190 -1.71 -16.92 -10.38
C ASP A 190 -1.16 -15.86 -11.35
N ALA A 191 -2.00 -14.95 -11.79
CA ALA A 191 -1.58 -13.88 -12.70
C ALA A 191 -0.59 -12.91 -12.04
N MET A 192 -0.86 -12.45 -10.81
CA MET A 192 -0.01 -11.51 -10.10
C MET A 192 1.32 -12.13 -9.63
N HIS A 193 1.39 -13.44 -9.46
CA HIS A 193 2.63 -14.16 -9.19
C HIS A 193 3.75 -13.80 -10.19
N GLU A 194 3.42 -13.63 -11.46
CA GLU A 194 4.39 -13.24 -12.49
C GLU A 194 5.03 -11.87 -12.22
N GLU A 195 4.24 -10.89 -11.76
CA GLU A 195 4.76 -9.58 -11.36
C GLU A 195 5.61 -9.66 -10.09
N TYR A 196 5.12 -10.39 -9.08
CA TYR A 196 5.82 -10.55 -7.81
C TYR A 196 7.18 -11.19 -8.01
N LYS A 197 7.21 -12.25 -8.80
CA LYS A 197 8.46 -12.96 -9.13
C LYS A 197 9.43 -12.06 -9.90
N ALA A 198 8.96 -11.29 -10.89
CA ALA A 198 9.81 -10.38 -11.66
C ALA A 198 10.49 -9.33 -10.76
N ILE A 199 9.78 -8.79 -9.76
CA ILE A 199 10.32 -7.82 -8.80
C ILE A 199 11.41 -8.46 -7.93
N VAL A 200 11.15 -9.64 -7.40
CA VAL A 200 12.09 -10.34 -6.51
C VAL A 200 13.32 -10.85 -7.26
N ASP A 201 13.14 -11.39 -8.46
CA ASP A 201 14.24 -11.86 -9.33
C ASP A 201 15.17 -10.71 -9.77
N ALA A 202 14.65 -9.48 -9.84
CA ALA A 202 15.44 -8.27 -10.06
C ALA A 202 16.25 -7.82 -8.82
N GLY A 203 16.08 -8.48 -7.68
CA GLY A 203 16.82 -8.22 -6.44
C GLY A 203 16.15 -7.22 -5.49
N PHE A 204 14.92 -6.77 -5.77
CA PHE A 204 14.16 -5.87 -4.91
C PHE A 204 13.39 -6.62 -3.81
N ILE A 205 13.04 -5.91 -2.74
CA ILE A 205 12.00 -6.33 -1.82
C ILE A 205 10.66 -6.12 -2.51
N LEU A 206 9.82 -7.13 -2.50
CA LEU A 206 8.43 -7.03 -2.94
C LEU A 206 7.59 -6.50 -1.78
N GLN A 207 6.93 -5.35 -1.94
CA GLN A 207 5.87 -4.95 -1.03
C GLN A 207 4.52 -5.35 -1.61
N ILE A 208 3.72 -6.07 -0.84
CA ILE A 208 2.32 -6.36 -1.17
C ILE A 208 1.43 -5.32 -0.50
N ASP A 209 0.69 -4.55 -1.30
CA ASP A 209 -0.29 -3.58 -0.81
C ASP A 209 -1.69 -4.21 -0.78
N ASP A 210 -2.22 -4.39 0.42
CA ASP A 210 -3.55 -5.00 0.64
C ASP A 210 -4.40 -4.19 1.64
N PRO A 211 -4.77 -2.94 1.31
CA PRO A 211 -5.64 -2.16 2.17
C PRO A 211 -7.03 -2.80 2.31
N ASP A 212 -7.50 -3.50 1.28
CA ASP A 212 -8.84 -4.09 1.27
C ASP A 212 -8.97 -5.27 2.25
N LEU A 213 -7.87 -5.79 2.79
CA LEU A 213 -7.92 -6.75 3.91
C LEU A 213 -8.55 -6.13 5.17
N ALA A 214 -8.43 -4.83 5.40
CA ALA A 214 -9.09 -4.11 6.48
C ALA A 214 -10.29 -3.29 5.97
N ASP A 215 -10.16 -2.57 4.86
CA ASP A 215 -11.19 -1.71 4.28
C ASP A 215 -12.37 -2.52 3.69
N GLY A 216 -12.12 -3.76 3.27
CA GLY A 216 -13.15 -4.70 2.84
C GLY A 216 -14.24 -4.96 3.89
N TRP A 217 -13.97 -4.71 5.16
CA TRP A 217 -14.97 -4.71 6.23
C TRP A 217 -16.05 -3.64 6.04
N GLN A 218 -15.68 -2.47 5.54
CA GLN A 218 -16.63 -1.42 5.17
C GLN A 218 -17.49 -1.83 3.97
N LEU A 219 -16.87 -2.51 2.99
CA LEU A 219 -17.55 -2.98 1.77
C LEU A 219 -18.57 -4.08 2.08
N ASN A 220 -18.23 -4.99 2.99
CA ASN A 220 -19.05 -6.14 3.39
C ASN A 220 -19.86 -5.84 4.66
N SER A 221 -20.63 -4.75 4.63
CA SER A 221 -21.36 -4.23 5.80
C SER A 221 -22.41 -5.20 6.38
N HIS A 222 -22.80 -6.24 5.65
CA HIS A 222 -23.74 -7.28 6.08
C HIS A 222 -23.08 -8.40 6.89
N MET A 223 -21.74 -8.52 6.87
CA MET A 223 -21.02 -9.59 7.54
C MET A 223 -20.82 -9.30 9.03
N SER A 224 -20.93 -10.33 9.85
CA SER A 224 -20.38 -10.35 11.20
C SER A 224 -18.85 -10.43 11.17
N VAL A 225 -18.17 -10.14 12.29
CA VAL A 225 -16.70 -10.29 12.39
C VAL A 225 -16.26 -11.72 12.04
N SER A 226 -17.00 -12.74 12.50
CA SER A 226 -16.65 -14.13 12.20
C SER A 226 -16.76 -14.49 10.72
N GLU A 227 -17.77 -13.97 10.02
CA GLU A 227 -17.93 -14.16 8.58
C GLU A 227 -16.86 -13.39 7.80
N TYR A 228 -16.60 -12.14 8.21
CA TYR A 228 -15.54 -11.35 7.60
C TYR A 228 -14.15 -11.98 7.76
N ARG A 229 -13.84 -12.54 8.90
CA ARG A 229 -12.57 -13.25 9.10
C ARG A 229 -12.40 -14.43 8.14
N LYS A 230 -13.45 -15.19 7.84
CA LYS A 230 -13.42 -16.27 6.83
C LYS A 230 -13.22 -15.70 5.42
N PHE A 231 -13.89 -14.60 5.13
CA PHE A 231 -13.71 -13.85 3.87
C PHE A 231 -12.26 -13.39 3.69
N ALA A 232 -11.66 -12.77 4.72
CA ALA A 232 -10.29 -12.32 4.72
C ALA A 232 -9.27 -13.48 4.64
N GLU A 233 -9.53 -14.60 5.35
CA GLU A 233 -8.66 -15.77 5.32
C GLU A 233 -8.51 -16.36 3.92
N LEU A 234 -9.59 -16.47 3.15
CA LEU A 234 -9.52 -16.90 1.74
C LEU A 234 -8.61 -16.01 0.89
N ARG A 235 -8.65 -14.69 1.09
CA ARG A 235 -7.79 -13.73 0.35
C ARG A 235 -6.33 -13.86 0.75
N ILE A 236 -6.06 -14.11 2.02
CA ILE A 236 -4.71 -14.40 2.52
C ILE A 236 -4.19 -15.73 1.96
N ASP A 237 -5.02 -16.75 1.90
CA ASP A 237 -4.63 -18.05 1.33
C ASP A 237 -4.29 -17.92 -0.16
N ALA A 238 -5.08 -17.18 -0.93
CA ALA A 238 -4.80 -16.87 -2.33
C ALA A 238 -3.52 -16.03 -2.49
N LEU A 239 -3.29 -15.03 -1.63
CA LEU A 239 -2.03 -14.28 -1.63
C LEU A 239 -0.84 -15.19 -1.31
N ASN A 240 -0.94 -16.04 -0.30
CA ASN A 240 0.11 -16.98 0.07
C ASN A 240 0.38 -18.02 -1.04
N HIS A 241 -0.63 -18.37 -1.82
CA HIS A 241 -0.45 -19.17 -3.04
C HIS A 241 0.39 -18.41 -4.08
N ALA A 242 0.09 -17.13 -4.34
CA ALA A 242 0.90 -16.30 -5.23
C ALA A 242 2.35 -16.11 -4.73
N LEU A 243 2.60 -16.24 -3.43
CA LEU A 243 3.91 -16.11 -2.80
C LEU A 243 4.61 -17.44 -2.54
N SER A 244 4.11 -18.57 -3.06
CA SER A 244 4.51 -19.93 -2.63
C SER A 244 5.99 -20.24 -2.84
N ASP A 245 6.60 -19.79 -3.94
CA ASP A 245 8.02 -19.99 -4.29
C ASP A 245 8.88 -18.72 -4.11
N ILE A 246 8.29 -17.65 -3.55
CA ILE A 246 8.99 -16.40 -3.24
C ILE A 246 9.54 -16.49 -1.81
N PRO A 247 10.86 -16.23 -1.61
CA PRO A 247 11.45 -16.24 -0.28
C PRO A 247 10.79 -15.18 0.63
N GLN A 248 10.34 -15.61 1.81
CA GLN A 248 9.59 -14.76 2.74
C GLN A 248 10.39 -13.51 3.16
N GLU A 249 11.72 -13.62 3.27
CA GLU A 249 12.63 -12.51 3.58
C GLU A 249 12.75 -11.46 2.47
N ARG A 250 12.11 -11.71 1.32
CA ARG A 250 12.00 -10.76 0.21
C ARG A 250 10.63 -10.11 0.12
N VAL A 251 9.72 -10.42 1.06
CA VAL A 251 8.35 -9.93 1.05
C VAL A 251 8.08 -9.04 2.26
N ARG A 252 7.52 -7.87 2.00
CA ARG A 252 6.95 -6.93 2.95
C ARG A 252 5.46 -6.79 2.66
N PHE A 253 4.64 -6.88 3.68
CA PHE A 253 3.19 -6.72 3.59
C PHE A 253 2.79 -5.35 4.12
N HIS A 254 1.97 -4.61 3.37
CA HIS A 254 1.42 -3.32 3.80
C HIS A 254 -0.09 -3.36 3.82
N MET A 255 -0.65 -2.90 4.93
CA MET A 255 -2.08 -2.76 5.15
C MET A 255 -2.41 -1.41 5.82
N CYS A 256 -3.46 -0.78 5.37
CA CYS A 256 -4.10 0.37 6.01
C CYS A 256 -5.63 0.18 5.98
N TRP A 257 -6.37 1.09 6.61
CA TRP A 257 -7.84 1.08 6.58
C TRP A 257 -8.42 1.98 5.49
N GLY A 258 -7.70 2.10 4.37
CA GLY A 258 -8.07 2.99 3.27
C GLY A 258 -7.59 4.43 3.48
N SER A 259 -7.11 5.05 2.42
CA SER A 259 -6.52 6.39 2.46
C SER A 259 -7.54 7.49 2.14
N TYR A 260 -8.80 7.32 2.49
CA TYR A 260 -9.82 8.35 2.29
C TYR A 260 -9.96 9.25 3.53
N HIS A 261 -10.39 10.49 3.32
CA HIS A 261 -10.76 11.41 4.40
C HIS A 261 -12.22 11.17 4.77
N GLY A 262 -12.46 10.41 5.79
CA GLY A 262 -13.80 10.02 6.22
C GLY A 262 -13.89 9.79 7.73
N PRO A 263 -15.07 9.37 8.22
CA PRO A 263 -15.28 9.16 9.66
C PRO A 263 -14.47 8.01 10.24
N HIS A 264 -14.23 6.93 9.47
CA HIS A 264 -13.54 5.72 9.94
C HIS A 264 -14.11 5.12 11.24
N LYS A 265 -15.40 5.41 11.52
CA LYS A 265 -16.06 5.05 12.79
C LYS A 265 -16.17 3.55 12.98
N TYR A 266 -16.41 2.85 11.89
CA TYR A 266 -16.69 1.41 11.89
C TYR A 266 -15.55 0.57 11.32
N ASP A 267 -14.34 1.09 11.25
CA ASP A 267 -13.17 0.30 10.85
C ASP A 267 -13.02 -0.93 11.74
N ILE A 268 -12.65 -2.07 11.16
CA ILE A 268 -12.41 -3.29 11.93
C ILE A 268 -11.19 -3.08 12.84
N PRO A 269 -11.29 -3.38 14.15
CA PRO A 269 -10.14 -3.25 15.03
C PRO A 269 -9.00 -4.20 14.63
N LEU A 270 -7.75 -3.76 14.76
CA LEU A 270 -6.58 -4.59 14.48
C LEU A 270 -6.60 -5.92 15.24
N ARG A 271 -7.06 -5.91 16.51
CA ARG A 271 -7.19 -7.13 17.34
C ARG A 271 -8.03 -8.23 16.70
N ASP A 272 -8.98 -7.88 15.85
CA ASP A 272 -9.90 -8.83 15.24
C ASP A 272 -9.33 -9.48 13.96
N ILE A 273 -8.21 -8.96 13.43
CA ILE A 273 -7.60 -9.45 12.18
C ILE A 273 -6.08 -9.65 12.25
N VAL A 274 -5.41 -9.27 13.33
CA VAL A 274 -3.94 -9.31 13.42
C VAL A 274 -3.38 -10.72 13.27
N ASP A 275 -4.04 -11.73 13.80
CA ASP A 275 -3.64 -13.12 13.66
C ASP A 275 -3.75 -13.62 12.21
N LEU A 276 -4.69 -13.09 11.43
CA LEU A 276 -4.81 -13.36 10.00
C LEU A 276 -3.69 -12.64 9.22
N ILE A 277 -3.43 -11.37 9.53
CA ILE A 277 -2.34 -10.60 8.92
C ILE A 277 -1.01 -11.34 9.10
N LEU A 278 -0.74 -11.88 10.29
CA LEU A 278 0.48 -12.62 10.59
C LEU A 278 0.60 -13.98 9.89
N LYS A 279 -0.47 -14.48 9.23
CA LYS A 279 -0.42 -15.65 8.33
C LYS A 279 0.15 -15.33 6.95
N VAL A 280 0.17 -14.05 6.55
CA VAL A 280 0.76 -13.65 5.25
C VAL A 280 2.25 -14.01 5.25
N ARG A 281 2.71 -14.63 4.17
CA ARG A 281 4.11 -15.05 3.97
C ARG A 281 5.03 -13.85 3.70
N ALA A 282 5.20 -12.99 4.69
CA ALA A 282 6.07 -11.82 4.65
C ALA A 282 7.03 -11.83 5.85
N GLU A 283 8.20 -11.20 5.72
CA GLU A 283 9.11 -10.97 6.85
C GLU A 283 8.73 -9.71 7.61
N SER A 284 8.22 -8.67 6.93
CA SER A 284 7.81 -7.44 7.59
C SER A 284 6.36 -7.06 7.31
N TYR A 285 5.75 -6.41 8.31
CA TYR A 285 4.37 -5.95 8.26
C TYR A 285 4.33 -4.44 8.51
N SER A 286 3.92 -3.68 7.47
CA SER A 286 3.69 -2.25 7.54
C SER A 286 2.22 -1.99 7.81
N ILE A 287 1.91 -1.41 8.97
CA ILE A 287 0.55 -1.24 9.48
C ILE A 287 0.35 0.21 9.87
N GLU A 288 -0.77 0.78 9.47
CA GLU A 288 -1.19 2.11 9.88
C GLU A 288 -1.29 2.23 11.41
N ALA A 289 -0.70 3.27 12.01
CA ALA A 289 -0.56 3.38 13.46
C ALA A 289 -0.48 4.82 14.00
N SER A 290 -0.62 5.86 13.16
CA SER A 290 -0.52 7.24 13.61
C SER A 290 -1.81 8.05 13.51
N ASN A 291 -2.80 7.58 12.75
CA ASN A 291 -4.07 8.28 12.68
C ASN A 291 -4.87 8.16 14.00
N PRO A 292 -5.70 9.16 14.35
CA PRO A 292 -6.43 9.18 15.62
C PRO A 292 -7.35 7.97 15.84
N ARG A 293 -7.77 7.28 14.77
CA ARG A 293 -8.66 6.12 14.88
C ARG A 293 -7.89 4.87 15.34
N HIS A 294 -6.65 4.71 14.88
CA HIS A 294 -5.84 3.50 15.07
C HIS A 294 -4.63 3.70 15.99
N GLU A 295 -4.31 4.92 16.39
CA GLU A 295 -3.14 5.24 17.23
C GLU A 295 -3.08 4.45 18.55
N HIS A 296 -4.22 4.03 19.09
CA HIS A 296 -4.29 3.28 20.33
C HIS A 296 -3.98 1.78 20.16
N GLU A 297 -3.93 1.27 18.94
CA GLU A 297 -3.85 -0.17 18.63
C GLU A 297 -2.44 -0.76 18.79
N TRP A 298 -1.44 0.05 19.13
CA TRP A 298 -0.15 -0.48 19.63
C TRP A 298 -0.33 -1.46 20.80
N ARG A 299 -1.42 -1.33 21.58
CA ARG A 299 -1.76 -2.23 22.69
C ARG A 299 -2.06 -3.66 22.27
N VAL A 300 -2.41 -3.88 21.02
CA VAL A 300 -2.60 -5.24 20.49
C VAL A 300 -1.32 -6.07 20.66
N TRP A 301 -0.16 -5.44 20.56
CA TRP A 301 1.14 -6.10 20.73
C TRP A 301 1.53 -6.36 22.19
N GLU A 302 0.73 -5.96 23.17
CA GLU A 302 0.85 -6.41 24.57
C GLU A 302 0.33 -7.85 24.72
N GLU A 303 -0.64 -8.24 23.91
CA GLU A 303 -1.31 -9.55 23.95
C GLU A 303 -0.81 -10.47 22.83
N VAL A 304 -0.58 -9.95 21.65
CA VAL A 304 -0.15 -10.68 20.45
C VAL A 304 1.37 -10.58 20.30
N LYS A 305 2.03 -11.73 20.31
CA LYS A 305 3.48 -11.78 20.06
C LYS A 305 3.78 -11.70 18.57
N LEU A 306 4.66 -10.77 18.20
CA LEU A 306 5.23 -10.78 16.86
C LEU A 306 6.04 -12.08 16.68
N PRO A 307 5.79 -12.90 15.65
CA PRO A 307 6.52 -14.13 15.45
C PRO A 307 8.02 -13.90 15.27
N GLU A 308 8.84 -14.88 15.68
CA GLU A 308 10.29 -14.81 15.57
C GLU A 308 10.73 -14.54 14.12
N GLY A 309 11.73 -13.69 13.94
CA GLY A 309 12.23 -13.31 12.62
C GLY A 309 11.41 -12.26 11.90
N LYS A 310 10.26 -11.84 12.43
CA LYS A 310 9.42 -10.81 11.81
C LYS A 310 9.81 -9.39 12.23
N VAL A 311 9.45 -8.44 11.38
CA VAL A 311 9.68 -7.00 11.58
C VAL A 311 8.35 -6.25 11.47
N LEU A 312 8.11 -5.34 12.38
CA LEU A 312 6.97 -4.44 12.35
C LEU A 312 7.40 -3.06 11.85
N VAL A 313 6.64 -2.51 10.90
CA VAL A 313 6.83 -1.17 10.35
C VAL A 313 5.57 -0.35 10.69
N PRO A 314 5.44 0.13 11.95
CA PRO A 314 4.31 0.98 12.30
C PRO A 314 4.36 2.28 11.51
N GLY A 315 3.23 2.72 10.98
CA GLY A 315 3.07 4.06 10.46
C GLY A 315 3.18 5.07 11.60
N VAL A 316 4.20 5.93 11.56
CA VAL A 316 4.43 6.95 12.59
C VAL A 316 4.26 8.36 12.05
N ALA A 317 4.06 8.48 10.73
CA ALA A 317 3.69 9.71 10.02
C ALA A 317 2.46 9.43 9.15
N GLY A 318 1.42 10.22 9.32
CA GLY A 318 0.10 10.00 8.72
C GLY A 318 -0.09 10.68 7.37
N HIS A 319 -0.94 10.07 6.54
CA HIS A 319 -1.40 10.62 5.26
C HIS A 319 -2.73 11.40 5.39
N TYR A 320 -3.40 11.29 6.53
CA TYR A 320 -4.74 11.81 6.78
C TYR A 320 -4.80 13.32 7.00
N SER A 321 -3.67 13.98 7.22
CA SER A 321 -3.61 15.43 7.44
C SER A 321 -2.31 16.05 6.90
N ASP A 322 -2.34 17.36 6.70
CA ASP A 322 -1.19 18.19 6.33
C ASP A 322 -0.32 18.60 7.53
N PHE A 323 -0.68 18.19 8.75
CA PHE A 323 0.18 18.40 9.91
C PHE A 323 1.47 17.58 9.75
N ILE A 324 2.59 18.26 9.98
CA ILE A 324 3.91 17.62 10.08
C ILE A 324 4.05 17.18 11.53
N GLU A 325 4.16 15.89 11.76
CA GLU A 325 4.30 15.30 13.08
C GLU A 325 5.58 15.77 13.76
N HIS A 326 5.48 16.11 15.07
CA HIS A 326 6.67 16.49 15.82
C HIS A 326 7.61 15.28 16.00
N PRO A 327 8.93 15.42 15.78
CA PRO A 327 9.86 14.30 15.89
C PRO A 327 9.82 13.58 17.24
N GLU A 328 9.57 14.26 18.35
CA GLU A 328 9.43 13.61 19.66
C GLU A 328 8.19 12.71 19.73
N ALA A 329 7.05 13.12 19.13
CA ALA A 329 5.86 12.28 19.07
C ALA A 329 6.11 11.01 18.23
N ILE A 330 6.85 11.14 17.12
CA ILE A 330 7.29 10.01 16.31
C ILE A 330 8.20 9.08 17.13
N ALA A 331 9.17 9.65 17.85
CA ALA A 331 10.07 8.88 18.71
C ALA A 331 9.31 8.11 19.81
N GLU A 332 8.34 8.74 20.46
CA GLU A 332 7.51 8.09 21.48
C GLU A 332 6.72 6.90 20.90
N ARG A 333 6.15 7.04 19.71
CA ARG A 333 5.47 5.93 18.99
C ARG A 333 6.44 4.79 18.76
N LEU A 334 7.59 5.04 18.16
CA LEU A 334 8.62 4.03 17.88
C LEU A 334 9.10 3.31 19.14
N VAL A 335 9.36 4.05 20.22
CA VAL A 335 9.80 3.47 21.50
C VAL A 335 8.73 2.59 22.12
N LYS A 336 7.43 2.93 21.99
CA LYS A 336 6.34 2.07 22.47
C LYS A 336 6.37 0.72 21.77
N TYR A 337 6.42 0.70 20.43
CA TYR A 337 6.49 -0.55 19.66
C TYR A 337 7.77 -1.32 19.96
N ALA A 338 8.93 -0.65 20.00
CA ALA A 338 10.23 -1.27 20.28
C ALA A 338 10.28 -1.98 21.65
N LYS A 339 9.60 -1.46 22.67
CA LYS A 339 9.49 -2.09 23.98
C LYS A 339 8.65 -3.37 23.97
N LEU A 340 7.70 -3.49 23.07
CA LEU A 340 6.79 -4.63 22.98
C LEU A 340 7.32 -5.74 22.09
N VAL A 341 7.85 -5.39 20.90
CA VAL A 341 8.26 -6.38 19.91
C VAL A 341 9.77 -6.53 19.77
N GLY A 342 10.55 -5.76 20.53
CA GLY A 342 12.02 -5.69 20.44
C GLY A 342 12.48 -4.60 19.46
N ARG A 343 13.48 -3.80 19.89
CA ARG A 343 13.97 -2.63 19.14
C ARG A 343 14.51 -2.96 17.76
N GLU A 344 15.07 -4.15 17.59
CA GLU A 344 15.62 -4.62 16.31
C GLU A 344 14.52 -5.05 15.31
N ASN A 345 13.32 -5.20 15.80
CA ASN A 345 12.15 -5.65 15.04
C ASN A 345 11.22 -4.49 14.65
N VAL A 346 11.65 -3.24 14.81
CA VAL A 346 10.84 -2.05 14.48
C VAL A 346 11.58 -1.17 13.49
N MET A 347 10.87 -0.73 12.44
CA MET A 347 11.30 0.33 11.53
C MET A 347 10.29 1.47 11.56
N ALA A 348 10.73 2.70 11.29
CA ALA A 348 9.81 3.82 11.10
C ALA A 348 9.19 3.78 9.71
N GLY A 349 7.87 3.86 9.60
CA GLY A 349 7.13 3.91 8.35
C GLY A 349 6.07 5.00 8.30
N THR A 350 5.38 5.14 7.17
CA THR A 350 4.18 5.97 7.03
C THR A 350 2.92 5.11 7.11
N ASP A 351 1.81 5.69 7.55
CA ASP A 351 0.53 4.98 7.62
C ASP A 351 0.10 4.44 6.26
N CYS A 352 0.27 5.24 5.21
CA CYS A 352 0.00 4.90 3.81
C CYS A 352 0.87 5.75 2.90
N GLY A 353 0.70 5.63 1.58
CA GLY A 353 1.38 6.47 0.60
C GLY A 353 1.03 7.96 0.75
N LEU A 354 2.02 8.83 0.71
CA LEU A 354 1.86 10.28 0.87
C LEU A 354 1.67 11.03 -0.46
N GLY A 355 1.58 10.31 -1.57
CA GLY A 355 1.58 10.91 -2.91
C GLY A 355 0.31 11.62 -3.33
N THR A 356 -0.85 11.28 -2.76
CA THR A 356 -2.15 11.74 -3.27
C THR A 356 -3.05 12.39 -2.21
N ARG A 357 -2.76 12.22 -0.93
CA ARG A 357 -3.63 12.69 0.17
C ARG A 357 -3.04 13.89 0.91
N VAL A 358 -1.74 14.02 0.93
CA VAL A 358 -1.07 15.21 1.46
C VAL A 358 -1.22 16.35 0.46
N GLY A 359 -1.66 17.51 0.93
CA GLY A 359 -2.11 18.61 0.07
C GLY A 359 -0.99 19.32 -0.73
N HIS A 360 0.29 19.08 -0.40
CA HIS A 360 1.40 19.68 -1.12
C HIS A 360 2.69 18.84 -1.01
N PRO A 361 3.47 18.67 -2.12
CA PRO A 361 4.71 17.89 -2.11
C PRO A 361 5.72 18.28 -1.03
N LYS A 362 5.88 19.57 -0.75
CA LYS A 362 6.78 20.05 0.33
C LYS A 362 6.40 19.54 1.72
N ILE A 363 5.11 19.33 1.97
CA ILE A 363 4.63 18.76 3.24
C ILE A 363 5.06 17.30 3.36
N THR A 364 4.93 16.53 2.28
CA THR A 364 5.40 15.13 2.25
C THR A 364 6.88 15.03 2.62
N TRP A 365 7.72 15.86 2.02
CA TRP A 365 9.16 15.84 2.30
C TRP A 365 9.48 16.27 3.73
N ALA A 366 8.80 17.29 4.24
CA ALA A 366 8.94 17.71 5.63
C ALA A 366 8.47 16.64 6.64
N LYS A 367 7.43 15.85 6.31
CA LYS A 367 7.03 14.67 7.11
C LYS A 367 8.13 13.61 7.13
N PHE A 368 8.81 13.37 6.01
CA PHE A 368 9.94 12.44 5.96
C PHE A 368 11.13 12.92 6.79
N GLU A 369 11.48 14.20 6.71
CA GLU A 369 12.53 14.81 7.53
C GLU A 369 12.20 14.69 9.02
N ALA A 370 10.96 14.96 9.41
CA ALA A 370 10.48 14.79 10.79
C ALA A 370 10.51 13.33 11.23
N MET A 371 10.18 12.38 10.33
CA MET A 371 10.21 10.96 10.62
C MET A 371 11.65 10.46 10.81
N ALA A 372 12.58 10.89 9.97
CA ALA A 372 14.00 10.56 10.12
C ALA A 372 14.58 11.10 11.43
N GLU A 373 14.24 12.33 11.81
CA GLU A 373 14.66 12.90 13.09
C GLU A 373 14.01 12.16 14.27
N GLY A 374 12.73 11.81 14.20
CA GLY A 374 12.05 11.00 15.21
C GLY A 374 12.70 9.62 15.39
N ALA A 375 13.07 8.97 14.29
CA ALA A 375 13.82 7.70 14.33
C ALA A 375 15.19 7.86 14.98
N ARG A 376 15.89 8.97 14.72
CA ARG A 376 17.17 9.30 15.39
C ARG A 376 16.98 9.49 16.88
N LEU A 377 15.95 10.21 17.33
CA LEU A 377 15.61 10.40 18.74
C LEU A 377 15.25 9.07 19.43
N ALA A 378 14.45 8.22 18.78
CA ALA A 378 14.13 6.89 19.27
C ALA A 378 15.38 6.02 19.37
N THR A 379 16.30 6.07 18.40
CA THR A 379 17.58 5.38 18.42
C THR A 379 18.39 5.77 19.64
N LYS A 380 18.51 7.07 19.93
CA LYS A 380 19.21 7.56 21.11
C LYS A 380 18.64 6.99 22.41
N GLN A 381 17.30 6.92 22.52
CA GLN A 381 16.64 6.36 23.71
C GLN A 381 16.82 4.85 23.83
N LEU A 382 16.85 4.11 22.72
CA LEU A 382 16.85 2.65 22.72
C LEU A 382 18.27 2.05 22.79
N TRP A 383 19.28 2.72 22.25
CA TRP A 383 20.68 2.25 22.21
C TRP A 383 21.64 3.12 23.02
N GLY A 384 21.22 4.30 23.52
CA GLY A 384 22.08 5.20 24.30
C GLY A 384 23.14 5.91 23.44
N ARG A 385 22.92 6.08 22.15
CA ARG A 385 23.88 6.64 21.17
C ARG A 385 23.38 7.93 20.56
#